data_a60663bef6e3a1b82d58934d7387b784
#
_entry.id   a60663bef6e3a1b82d58934d7387b784
#
_cell.length_a   1.000
_cell.length_b   1.000
_cell.length_c   1.000
_cell.angle_alpha   90.00
_cell.angle_beta   90.00
_cell.angle_gamma   90.00
#
_symmetry.space_group_name_H-M   'P 1'
#
loop_
_entity.id
_entity.type
_entity.pdbx_description
1 polymer ?
#
loop_
_entity_poly.entity_id
_entity_poly.type
_entity_poly.pdbx_seq_one_letter_code
_entity_poly.pdbx_strand_id
1 'polypeptide(L)'
;MSGKSRNFAAIMMNKQEEYDELLPQLAALVEGETEEMSVLANISAALKERFGWFWVGFYLDRGGELRLGPFQGSVACMHIAYNKGVCGAAFSQRKSIVVPDVELFPGHIACSSLSRSEIVVPIFGTDGPVGVLDIDSTELNTFDDTDRQNLERICALLSTTLYH
;
A
#
# COMPACT_ATOMS: atom_id res chain seq x y z
N MET A 1 -14.03 -20.26 33.91
CA MET A 1 -14.45 -18.97 33.29
C MET A 1 -13.33 -17.93 33.13
N SER A 2 -12.12 -18.25 33.51
CA SER A 2 -10.97 -17.35 33.35
C SER A 2 -10.24 -17.41 31.97
N GLY A 3 -10.68 -18.30 31.06
CA GLY A 3 -10.01 -18.55 29.80
C GLY A 3 -10.28 -17.51 28.69
N LYS A 4 -11.38 -16.78 28.76
CA LYS A 4 -11.76 -15.84 27.70
C LYS A 4 -11.00 -14.51 27.75
N SER A 5 -10.58 -14.05 28.93
CA SER A 5 -9.87 -12.78 29.07
C SER A 5 -8.38 -12.88 28.69
N ARG A 6 -7.77 -14.06 28.84
CA ARG A 6 -6.37 -14.28 28.46
C ARG A 6 -6.16 -14.32 26.94
N ASN A 7 -7.13 -14.90 26.21
CA ASN A 7 -7.07 -14.96 24.74
C ASN A 7 -7.28 -13.59 24.09
N PHE A 8 -8.05 -12.71 24.73
CA PHE A 8 -8.32 -11.38 24.21
C PHE A 8 -7.09 -10.46 24.31
N ALA A 9 -6.36 -10.54 25.43
CA ALA A 9 -5.13 -9.75 25.59
C ALA A 9 -3.99 -10.23 24.69
N ALA A 10 -3.94 -11.53 24.35
CA ALA A 10 -2.93 -12.11 23.46
C ALA A 10 -3.15 -11.75 21.97
N ILE A 11 -4.36 -11.27 21.60
CA ILE A 11 -4.71 -10.93 20.21
C ILE A 11 -4.41 -9.47 19.90
N MET A 12 -4.17 -8.61 20.92
CA MET A 12 -3.90 -7.19 20.73
C MET A 12 -2.42 -6.95 20.43
N MET A 13 -2.06 -7.15 19.18
CA MET A 13 -0.73 -6.84 18.67
C MET A 13 -0.64 -5.34 18.37
N ASN A 14 0.54 -4.74 18.61
CA ASN A 14 0.79 -3.40 18.10
C ASN A 14 1.09 -3.45 16.58
N LYS A 15 1.12 -2.31 15.95
CA LYS A 15 1.30 -2.20 14.50
C LYS A 15 2.61 -2.85 14.01
N GLN A 16 3.72 -2.64 14.72
CA GLN A 16 5.00 -3.23 14.34
C GLN A 16 4.97 -4.76 14.43
N GLU A 17 4.36 -5.30 15.47
CA GLU A 17 4.19 -6.75 15.63
C GLU A 17 3.35 -7.36 14.50
N GLU A 18 2.30 -6.65 14.04
CA GLU A 18 1.49 -7.05 12.90
C GLU A 18 2.35 -7.18 11.63
N TYR A 19 3.21 -6.21 11.38
CA TYR A 19 4.12 -6.26 10.23
C TYR A 19 5.18 -7.34 10.39
N ASP A 20 5.73 -7.51 11.59
CA ASP A 20 6.76 -8.54 11.86
C ASP A 20 6.24 -9.95 11.62
N GLU A 21 4.95 -10.19 11.86
CA GLU A 21 4.30 -11.45 11.56
C GLU A 21 3.99 -11.57 10.06
N LEU A 22 3.52 -10.50 9.43
CA LEU A 22 3.09 -10.51 8.04
C LEU A 22 4.25 -10.62 7.04
N LEU A 23 5.34 -9.89 7.26
CA LEU A 23 6.45 -9.82 6.30
C LEU A 23 7.02 -11.18 5.89
N PRO A 24 7.31 -12.12 6.81
CA PRO A 24 7.76 -13.45 6.42
C PRO A 24 6.71 -14.23 5.62
N GLN A 25 5.43 -14.03 5.94
CA GLN A 25 4.34 -14.66 5.21
C GLN A 25 4.27 -14.15 3.77
N LEU A 26 4.44 -12.85 3.56
CA LEU A 26 4.48 -12.27 2.22
C LEU A 26 5.69 -12.75 1.42
N ALA A 27 6.86 -12.81 2.06
CA ALA A 27 8.07 -13.31 1.42
C ALA A 27 7.89 -14.74 0.95
N ALA A 28 7.30 -15.61 1.77
CA ALA A 28 7.01 -16.99 1.40
C ALA A 28 5.96 -17.08 0.28
N LEU A 29 4.95 -16.20 0.32
CA LEU A 29 3.87 -16.18 -0.66
C LEU A 29 4.39 -15.89 -2.08
N VAL A 30 5.36 -14.99 -2.21
CA VAL A 30 5.86 -14.54 -3.52
C VAL A 30 7.17 -15.21 -3.94
N GLU A 31 7.70 -16.12 -3.15
CA GLU A 31 8.97 -16.78 -3.45
C GLU A 31 8.91 -17.53 -4.78
N GLY A 32 9.82 -17.20 -5.70
CA GLY A 32 9.89 -17.83 -7.02
C GLY A 32 8.83 -17.40 -8.01
N GLU A 33 7.94 -16.47 -7.64
CA GLU A 33 6.89 -16.01 -8.52
C GLU A 33 7.39 -14.96 -9.52
N THR A 34 6.82 -14.96 -10.72
CA THR A 34 7.18 -14.05 -11.80
C THR A 34 5.99 -13.32 -12.39
N GLU A 35 4.77 -13.73 -12.05
CA GLU A 35 3.55 -13.15 -12.61
C GLU A 35 3.15 -11.87 -11.85
N GLU A 36 3.40 -10.71 -12.46
CA GLU A 36 3.15 -9.40 -11.88
C GLU A 36 1.73 -9.28 -11.33
N MET A 37 0.73 -9.59 -12.14
CA MET A 37 -0.67 -9.42 -11.75
C MET A 37 -1.02 -10.28 -10.54
N SER A 38 -0.62 -11.55 -10.54
CA SER A 38 -0.93 -12.49 -9.45
C SER A 38 -0.25 -12.10 -8.15
N VAL A 39 1.01 -11.69 -8.20
CA VAL A 39 1.76 -11.24 -7.04
C VAL A 39 1.11 -9.98 -6.44
N LEU A 40 0.86 -8.96 -7.26
CA LEU A 40 0.28 -7.71 -6.78
C LEU A 40 -1.16 -7.91 -6.26
N ALA A 41 -1.94 -8.79 -6.87
CA ALA A 41 -3.28 -9.12 -6.40
C ALA A 41 -3.24 -9.76 -5.00
N ASN A 42 -2.35 -10.73 -4.79
CA ASN A 42 -2.23 -11.41 -3.50
C ASN A 42 -1.63 -10.53 -2.42
N ILE A 43 -0.68 -9.66 -2.75
CA ILE A 43 -0.17 -8.67 -1.79
C ILE A 43 -1.28 -7.71 -1.37
N SER A 44 -2.07 -7.21 -2.32
CA SER A 44 -3.23 -6.35 -2.02
C SER A 44 -4.21 -7.05 -1.08
N ALA A 45 -4.54 -8.30 -1.37
CA ALA A 45 -5.46 -9.10 -0.56
C ALA A 45 -4.92 -9.33 0.85
N ALA A 46 -3.65 -9.70 0.98
CA ALA A 46 -3.02 -9.96 2.27
C ALA A 46 -2.99 -8.72 3.17
N LEU A 47 -2.65 -7.57 2.60
CA LEU A 47 -2.66 -6.29 3.32
C LEU A 47 -4.07 -5.89 3.75
N LYS A 48 -5.04 -6.00 2.86
CA LYS A 48 -6.45 -5.71 3.14
C LYS A 48 -6.98 -6.61 4.26
N GLU A 49 -6.69 -7.89 4.19
CA GLU A 49 -7.14 -8.88 5.16
C GLU A 49 -6.52 -8.63 6.54
N ARG A 50 -5.23 -8.29 6.59
CA ARG A 50 -4.51 -8.08 7.85
C ARG A 50 -4.94 -6.79 8.55
N PHE A 51 -5.04 -5.68 7.82
CA PHE A 51 -5.23 -4.36 8.40
C PHE A 51 -6.65 -3.80 8.24
N GLY A 52 -7.44 -4.34 7.33
CA GLY A 52 -8.80 -3.89 7.11
C GLY A 52 -8.93 -2.49 6.52
N TRP A 53 -7.87 -1.95 5.91
CA TRP A 53 -7.91 -0.63 5.29
C TRP A 53 -8.96 -0.55 4.19
N PHE A 54 -9.50 0.64 3.97
CA PHE A 54 -10.58 0.87 3.03
C PHE A 54 -10.21 0.48 1.59
N TRP A 55 -9.01 0.86 1.14
CA TRP A 55 -8.53 0.58 -0.21
C TRP A 55 -7.04 0.27 -0.18
N VAL A 56 -6.63 -0.78 -0.87
CA VAL A 56 -5.23 -1.20 -0.97
C VAL A 56 -4.97 -1.64 -2.40
N GLY A 57 -4.02 -1.02 -3.08
CA GLY A 57 -3.75 -1.42 -4.44
C GLY A 57 -2.54 -0.75 -5.05
N PHE A 58 -2.36 -1.01 -6.34
CA PHE A 58 -1.19 -0.59 -7.08
C PHE A 58 -1.58 0.26 -8.28
N TYR A 59 -0.79 1.30 -8.50
CA TYR A 59 -0.77 2.03 -9.75
C TYR A 59 0.58 1.81 -10.41
N LEU A 60 0.57 1.41 -11.67
CA LEU A 60 1.78 1.02 -12.41
C LEU A 60 2.06 2.01 -13.52
N ASP A 61 3.36 2.25 -13.76
CA ASP A 61 3.82 3.13 -14.83
C ASP A 61 3.59 2.45 -16.18
N ARG A 62 2.65 2.96 -16.95
CA ARG A 62 2.28 2.44 -18.28
C ARG A 62 1.95 3.58 -19.23
N GLY A 63 2.66 3.65 -20.35
CA GLY A 63 2.33 4.58 -21.43
C GLY A 63 2.40 6.06 -21.06
N GLY A 64 3.29 6.44 -20.15
CA GLY A 64 3.49 7.84 -19.77
C GLY A 64 2.58 8.34 -18.65
N GLU A 65 1.91 7.45 -17.97
CA GLU A 65 1.03 7.74 -16.82
C GLU A 65 0.99 6.56 -15.85
N LEU A 66 0.43 6.78 -14.67
CA LEU A 66 0.11 5.71 -13.74
C LEU A 66 -1.25 5.12 -14.10
N ARG A 67 -1.32 3.81 -14.21
CA ARG A 67 -2.56 3.08 -14.49
C ARG A 67 -2.90 2.14 -13.37
N LEU A 68 -4.20 2.03 -13.10
CA LEU A 68 -4.73 1.15 -12.08
C LEU A 68 -4.31 -0.29 -12.34
N GLY A 69 -3.67 -0.90 -11.35
CA GLY A 69 -3.32 -2.31 -11.31
C GLY A 69 -4.20 -3.09 -10.35
N PRO A 70 -3.74 -4.25 -9.88
CA PRO A 70 -4.50 -5.04 -8.90
C PRO A 70 -4.77 -4.27 -7.62
N PHE A 71 -5.98 -4.38 -7.09
CA PHE A 71 -6.41 -3.70 -5.86
C PHE A 71 -7.55 -4.44 -5.16
N GLN A 72 -7.76 -4.06 -3.91
CA GLN A 72 -8.90 -4.48 -3.08
C GLN A 72 -9.58 -3.21 -2.56
N GLY A 73 -10.87 -3.06 -2.85
CA GLY A 73 -11.64 -1.89 -2.41
C GLY A 73 -12.67 -1.45 -3.44
N SER A 74 -13.12 -0.20 -3.27
CA SER A 74 -14.11 0.39 -4.17
C SER A 74 -13.50 0.79 -5.52
N VAL A 75 -14.36 1.06 -6.48
CA VAL A 75 -13.99 1.57 -7.82
C VAL A 75 -13.04 2.77 -7.68
N ALA A 76 -12.01 2.81 -8.49
CA ALA A 76 -10.94 3.80 -8.42
C ALA A 76 -10.66 4.44 -9.78
N CYS A 77 -9.89 5.53 -9.77
CA CYS A 77 -9.43 6.17 -10.99
C CYS A 77 -8.55 5.21 -11.79
N MET A 78 -8.76 5.12 -13.09
CA MET A 78 -7.99 4.19 -13.96
C MET A 78 -6.67 4.80 -14.43
N HIS A 79 -6.59 6.13 -14.54
CA HIS A 79 -5.45 6.86 -15.08
C HIS A 79 -5.07 8.01 -14.16
N ILE A 80 -3.80 8.14 -13.82
CA ILE A 80 -3.27 9.23 -13.01
C ILE A 80 -2.01 9.77 -13.68
N ALA A 81 -2.01 11.06 -13.98
CA ALA A 81 -0.83 11.73 -14.51
C ALA A 81 0.27 11.80 -13.45
N TYR A 82 1.54 11.77 -13.87
CA TYR A 82 2.67 11.76 -12.95
C TYR A 82 2.72 12.94 -11.96
N ASN A 83 2.12 14.05 -12.31
CA ASN A 83 2.15 15.26 -11.48
C ASN A 83 0.82 15.49 -10.72
N LYS A 84 -0.03 14.51 -10.63
CA LYS A 84 -1.37 14.62 -10.02
C LYS A 84 -1.53 13.76 -8.80
N GLY A 85 -2.14 14.33 -7.77
CA GLY A 85 -2.51 13.63 -6.53
C GLY A 85 -1.32 13.12 -5.74
N VAL A 86 -1.60 12.31 -4.73
CA VAL A 86 -0.58 11.72 -3.87
C VAL A 86 0.23 10.66 -4.62
N CYS A 87 -0.44 9.82 -5.41
CA CYS A 87 0.23 8.79 -6.22
C CYS A 87 1.22 9.41 -7.21
N GLY A 88 0.79 10.43 -7.95
CA GLY A 88 1.68 11.14 -8.90
C GLY A 88 2.86 11.80 -8.19
N ALA A 89 2.62 12.41 -7.03
CA ALA A 89 3.67 13.06 -6.25
C ALA A 89 4.69 12.04 -5.72
N ALA A 90 4.24 10.93 -5.14
CA ALA A 90 5.13 9.89 -4.63
C ALA A 90 5.99 9.29 -5.76
N PHE A 91 5.38 8.99 -6.89
CA PHE A 91 6.07 8.47 -8.06
C PHE A 91 7.13 9.45 -8.58
N SER A 92 6.75 10.70 -8.80
CA SER A 92 7.64 11.72 -9.39
C SER A 92 8.76 12.14 -8.44
N GLN A 93 8.46 12.24 -7.13
CA GLN A 93 9.44 12.62 -6.12
C GLN A 93 10.29 11.44 -5.64
N ARG A 94 9.94 10.21 -6.06
CA ARG A 94 10.64 8.97 -5.70
C ARG A 94 10.73 8.76 -4.18
N LYS A 95 9.66 9.09 -3.46
CA LYS A 95 9.61 8.94 -2.01
C LYS A 95 8.21 8.62 -1.54
N SER A 96 8.13 7.95 -0.39
CA SER A 96 6.87 7.69 0.28
C SER A 96 6.24 8.99 0.78
N ILE A 97 4.91 9.09 0.71
CA ILE A 97 4.16 10.23 1.20
C ILE A 97 3.07 9.73 2.14
N VAL A 98 3.06 10.25 3.36
CA VAL A 98 2.02 10.00 4.37
C VAL A 98 1.13 11.24 4.44
N VAL A 99 -0.17 11.06 4.23
CA VAL A 99 -1.14 12.15 4.23
C VAL A 99 -2.14 11.94 5.37
N PRO A 100 -1.99 12.68 6.48
CA PRO A 100 -2.90 12.56 7.63
C PRO A 100 -4.34 12.98 7.32
N ASP A 101 -4.51 13.95 6.42
CA ASP A 101 -5.80 14.46 5.97
C ASP A 101 -5.72 14.81 4.49
N VAL A 102 -6.43 14.06 3.66
CA VAL A 102 -6.39 14.23 2.20
C VAL A 102 -6.91 15.59 1.74
N GLU A 103 -7.80 16.20 2.50
CA GLU A 103 -8.32 17.54 2.17
C GLU A 103 -7.25 18.63 2.28
N LEU A 104 -6.21 18.39 3.06
CA LEU A 104 -5.10 19.32 3.24
C LEU A 104 -3.95 19.07 2.26
N PHE A 105 -4.01 18.02 1.44
CA PHE A 105 -2.98 17.73 0.45
C PHE A 105 -3.21 18.54 -0.83
N PRO A 106 -2.27 19.41 -1.23
CA PRO A 106 -2.42 20.22 -2.44
C PRO A 106 -2.56 19.36 -3.71
N GLY A 107 -3.65 19.57 -4.45
CA GLY A 107 -3.90 18.83 -5.70
C GLY A 107 -4.38 17.39 -5.48
N HIS A 108 -4.89 17.06 -4.30
CA HIS A 108 -5.45 15.73 -4.04
C HIS A 108 -6.53 15.37 -5.07
N ILE A 109 -6.44 14.14 -5.61
CA ILE A 109 -7.45 13.59 -6.50
C ILE A 109 -8.38 12.71 -5.68
N ALA A 110 -9.66 13.12 -5.57
CA ALA A 110 -10.68 12.37 -4.86
C ALA A 110 -11.25 11.28 -5.77
N CYS A 111 -10.57 10.13 -5.88
CA CYS A 111 -11.12 8.95 -6.56
C CYS A 111 -12.23 8.29 -5.73
N SER A 112 -12.26 8.54 -4.42
CA SER A 112 -13.36 8.18 -3.53
C SER A 112 -13.57 9.30 -2.52
N SER A 113 -14.83 9.69 -2.31
CA SER A 113 -15.20 10.69 -1.30
C SER A 113 -15.08 10.16 0.14
N LEU A 114 -14.90 8.84 0.31
CA LEU A 114 -14.79 8.20 1.61
C LEU A 114 -13.36 8.18 2.16
N SER A 115 -12.36 8.36 1.32
CA SER A 115 -10.96 8.40 1.75
C SER A 115 -10.68 9.67 2.56
N ARG A 116 -10.08 9.53 3.73
CA ARG A 116 -9.74 10.64 4.62
C ARG A 116 -8.25 10.76 4.90
N SER A 117 -7.52 9.66 4.94
CA SER A 117 -6.06 9.65 5.01
C SER A 117 -5.49 8.63 4.04
N GLU A 118 -4.23 8.80 3.68
CA GLU A 118 -3.60 8.02 2.61
C GLU A 118 -2.11 7.85 2.87
N ILE A 119 -1.55 6.73 2.42
CA ILE A 119 -0.12 6.53 2.29
C ILE A 119 0.18 5.97 0.91
N VAL A 120 1.20 6.52 0.26
CA VAL A 120 1.67 6.05 -1.05
C VAL A 120 3.16 5.77 -0.97
N VAL A 121 3.56 4.59 -1.41
CA VAL A 121 4.96 4.13 -1.37
C VAL A 121 5.39 3.72 -2.76
N PRO A 122 6.47 4.31 -3.33
CA PRO A 122 6.94 3.94 -4.66
C PRO A 122 7.60 2.57 -4.66
N ILE A 123 7.46 1.89 -5.79
CA ILE A 123 8.12 0.61 -6.07
C ILE A 123 9.21 0.89 -7.11
N PHE A 124 10.44 0.45 -6.83
CA PHE A 124 11.57 0.71 -7.70
C PHE A 124 11.94 -0.51 -8.53
N GLY A 125 12.20 -0.28 -9.81
CA GLY A 125 12.88 -1.22 -10.68
C GLY A 125 14.33 -0.81 -10.88
N THR A 126 15.00 -1.42 -11.85
CA THR A 126 16.41 -1.15 -12.16
C THR A 126 16.66 0.31 -12.55
N ASP A 127 15.76 0.92 -13.34
CA ASP A 127 15.91 2.24 -13.92
C ASP A 127 15.13 3.35 -13.22
N GLY A 128 14.54 3.05 -12.07
CA GLY A 128 13.73 4.01 -11.31
C GLY A 128 12.39 3.45 -10.89
N PRO A 129 11.44 4.32 -10.48
CA PRO A 129 10.15 3.84 -10.01
C PRO A 129 9.34 3.22 -11.16
N VAL A 130 8.68 2.10 -10.87
CA VAL A 130 7.82 1.37 -11.82
C VAL A 130 6.35 1.50 -11.50
N GLY A 131 6.04 2.00 -10.32
CA GLY A 131 4.69 2.18 -9.84
C GLY A 131 4.68 2.58 -8.38
N VAL A 132 3.49 2.54 -7.79
CA VAL A 132 3.28 2.86 -6.38
C VAL A 132 2.31 1.86 -5.75
N LEU A 133 2.50 1.63 -4.44
CA LEU A 133 1.51 1.03 -3.56
C LEU A 133 0.72 2.17 -2.93
N ASP A 134 -0.59 2.17 -3.11
CA ASP A 134 -1.52 3.19 -2.60
C ASP A 134 -2.47 2.56 -1.58
N ILE A 135 -2.59 3.17 -0.42
CA ILE A 135 -3.48 2.70 0.64
C ILE A 135 -4.28 3.88 1.18
N ASP A 136 -5.60 3.70 1.25
CA ASP A 136 -6.54 4.72 1.73
C ASP A 136 -7.30 4.23 2.95
N SER A 137 -7.55 5.16 3.87
CA SER A 137 -8.37 4.93 5.06
C SER A 137 -9.54 5.91 5.11
N THR A 138 -10.66 5.45 5.65
CA THR A 138 -11.83 6.30 5.91
C THR A 138 -11.69 7.13 7.17
N GLU A 139 -10.59 6.98 7.90
CA GLU A 139 -10.29 7.73 9.11
C GLU A 139 -9.11 8.66 8.89
N LEU A 140 -9.08 9.77 9.63
CA LEU A 140 -7.94 10.67 9.64
C LEU A 140 -6.76 10.02 10.32
N ASN A 141 -5.55 10.38 9.87
CA ASN A 141 -4.31 10.07 10.56
C ASN A 141 -4.11 8.56 10.84
N THR A 142 -4.55 7.70 9.91
CA THR A 142 -4.41 6.25 10.06
C THR A 142 -2.95 5.78 9.97
N PHE A 143 -2.16 6.42 9.13
CA PHE A 143 -0.80 5.95 8.78
C PHE A 143 0.27 6.79 9.47
N ASP A 144 1.30 6.13 9.96
CA ASP A 144 2.44 6.75 10.63
C ASP A 144 3.77 6.24 10.06
N ASP A 145 4.86 6.59 10.72
CA ASP A 145 6.20 6.20 10.28
C ASP A 145 6.43 4.68 10.34
N THR A 146 5.76 3.98 11.24
CA THR A 146 5.81 2.51 11.30
C THR A 146 5.24 1.91 10.02
N ASP A 147 4.11 2.42 9.54
CA ASP A 147 3.54 1.99 8.25
C ASP A 147 4.50 2.29 7.10
N ARG A 148 5.02 3.50 7.06
CA ARG A 148 5.94 3.91 5.99
C ARG A 148 7.14 2.98 5.90
N GLN A 149 7.83 2.72 6.99
CA GLN A 149 9.01 1.87 7.02
C GLN A 149 8.70 0.43 6.58
N ASN A 150 7.63 -0.14 7.08
CA ASN A 150 7.27 -1.53 6.78
C ASN A 150 6.69 -1.70 5.38
N LEU A 151 5.90 -0.73 4.91
CA LEU A 151 5.40 -0.75 3.53
C LEU A 151 6.54 -0.55 2.52
N GLU A 152 7.54 0.25 2.85
CA GLU A 152 8.77 0.34 2.04
C GLU A 152 9.49 -1.01 1.96
N ARG A 153 9.52 -1.79 3.05
CA ARG A 153 10.09 -3.15 3.03
C ARG A 153 9.29 -4.09 2.13
N ILE A 154 7.96 -3.97 2.15
CA ILE A 154 7.10 -4.75 1.24
C ILE A 154 7.36 -4.36 -0.21
N CYS A 155 7.48 -3.07 -0.51
CA CYS A 155 7.81 -2.60 -1.86
C CYS A 155 9.21 -3.04 -2.29
N ALA A 156 10.18 -3.12 -1.37
CA ALA A 156 11.50 -3.67 -1.65
C ALA A 156 11.44 -5.17 -1.99
N LEU A 157 10.59 -5.92 -1.30
CA LEU A 157 10.32 -7.32 -1.64
C LEU A 157 9.76 -7.45 -3.06
N LEU A 158 8.80 -6.59 -3.43
CA LEU A 158 8.24 -6.57 -4.78
C LEU A 158 9.28 -6.22 -5.83
N SER A 159 10.14 -5.25 -5.54
CA SER A 159 11.25 -4.88 -6.44
C SER A 159 12.15 -6.07 -6.72
N THR A 160 12.54 -6.81 -5.70
CA THR A 160 13.39 -8.00 -5.83
C THR A 160 12.67 -9.13 -6.56
N THR A 161 11.39 -9.31 -6.33
CA THR A 161 10.61 -10.41 -6.93
C THR A 161 10.29 -10.16 -8.40
N LEU A 162 9.90 -8.93 -8.77
CA LEU A 162 9.30 -8.65 -10.07
C LEU A 162 10.12 -7.69 -10.95
N TYR A 163 10.88 -6.78 -10.38
CA TYR A 163 11.40 -5.62 -11.12
C TYR A 163 12.93 -5.50 -11.07
N HIS A 164 13.59 -6.63 -11.05
CA HIS A 164 15.07 -6.73 -11.05
C HIS A 164 15.65 -6.80 -12.46
#